data_fb263c47ee6dcd1d40941faed3b71ccc
#
_entry.id   fb263c47ee6dcd1d40941faed3b71ccc
#
_cell.length_a   1.000
_cell.length_b   1.000
_cell.length_c   1.000
_cell.angle_alpha   90.00
_cell.angle_beta   90.00
_cell.angle_gamma   90.00
#
_symmetry.space_group_name_H-M   'P 1'
#
loop_
_entity.id
_entity.type
_entity.pdbx_description
1 polymer ?
#
loop_
_entity_poly.entity_id
_entity_poly.type
_entity_poly.pdbx_seq_one_letter_code
_entity_poly.pdbx_strand_id
1 'polypeptide(L)'
;TRFNAMTGAGLSAADQLFATLDPTVRKLSGLDCGEVVLADTVGFVRDLPHELVAAFRSTLSEAREADLLLHVIDAADPQLRERVADVESVLAEIGAGDIPQIQVFNKIDLMEGAASRRDRVEDGAERVFVSALDGLGLDLLRSAISERFASERISASVALPVAEGRLRARLFALGAVREELSDEQGWQIAIDLPRAQAAKLAAEFPAFRDRLGEALSAPMEEWEVERPGL
;
A
#
# COMPACT_ATOMS: atom_id res chain seq x y z
N THR A 1 14.21 -13.28 -4.00
CA THR A 1 13.55 -13.50 -5.32
C THR A 1 12.30 -12.62 -5.45
N ARG A 2 11.44 -12.57 -4.45
CA ARG A 2 10.12 -11.87 -4.47
C ARG A 2 10.26 -10.36 -4.59
N PHE A 3 11.08 -9.78 -3.75
CA PHE A 3 11.38 -8.35 -3.71
C PHE A 3 12.02 -7.89 -5.03
N ASN A 4 12.94 -8.67 -5.57
CA ASN A 4 13.60 -8.40 -6.84
C ASN A 4 12.64 -8.46 -8.03
N ALA A 5 11.69 -9.40 -8.03
CA ALA A 5 10.72 -9.54 -9.10
C ALA A 5 9.78 -8.33 -9.21
N MET A 6 9.42 -7.70 -8.08
CA MET A 6 8.55 -6.51 -8.05
C MET A 6 9.31 -5.21 -8.35
N THR A 7 10.56 -5.10 -7.91
CA THR A 7 11.36 -3.86 -8.00
C THR A 7 12.30 -3.83 -9.20
N GLY A 8 12.41 -4.93 -9.97
CA GLY A 8 13.34 -5.06 -11.10
C GLY A 8 14.81 -5.11 -10.68
N ALA A 9 15.11 -5.31 -9.40
CA ALA A 9 16.48 -5.31 -8.89
C ALA A 9 17.13 -6.69 -8.99
N GLY A 10 18.26 -6.80 -9.65
CA GLY A 10 19.03 -8.03 -9.82
C GLY A 10 19.88 -8.42 -8.60
N LEU A 11 19.31 -8.40 -7.39
CA LEU A 11 20.00 -8.86 -6.20
C LEU A 11 20.04 -10.39 -6.13
N SER A 12 21.19 -10.93 -5.73
CA SER A 12 21.40 -12.36 -5.50
C SER A 12 20.48 -12.86 -4.38
N ALA A 13 19.55 -13.76 -4.72
CA ALA A 13 18.75 -14.45 -3.71
C ALA A 13 19.67 -15.53 -3.08
N ALA A 14 20.16 -15.27 -1.89
CA ALA A 14 20.88 -16.30 -1.12
C ALA A 14 19.86 -17.16 -0.35
N ASP A 15 20.02 -18.47 -0.42
CA ASP A 15 19.28 -19.46 0.40
C ASP A 15 19.83 -19.48 1.84
N GLN A 16 19.96 -18.31 2.46
CA GLN A 16 20.43 -18.19 3.83
C GLN A 16 19.29 -17.73 4.72
N LEU A 17 19.11 -18.44 5.84
CA LEU A 17 18.32 -17.96 6.96
C LEU A 17 18.90 -16.61 7.42
N PHE A 18 18.05 -15.57 7.57
CA PHE A 18 18.47 -14.22 7.95
C PHE A 18 19.28 -13.45 6.87
N ALA A 19 18.95 -13.63 5.58
CA ALA A 19 19.62 -12.91 4.50
C ALA A 19 19.46 -11.37 4.56
N THR A 20 18.46 -10.87 5.32
CA THR A 20 18.20 -9.44 5.50
C THR A 20 18.24 -9.13 7.00
N LEU A 21 19.33 -8.52 7.47
CA LEU A 21 19.46 -7.99 8.83
C LEU A 21 19.07 -6.52 8.90
N ASP A 22 19.31 -5.77 7.82
CA ASP A 22 18.85 -4.39 7.68
C ASP A 22 17.68 -4.32 6.70
N PRO A 23 16.61 -3.60 7.00
CA PRO A 23 15.47 -3.47 6.10
C PRO A 23 15.91 -2.84 4.77
N THR A 24 15.64 -3.53 3.70
CA THR A 24 15.91 -3.01 2.37
C THR A 24 14.69 -2.27 1.86
N VAL A 25 14.79 -0.95 1.81
CA VAL A 25 13.73 -0.06 1.35
C VAL A 25 13.90 0.26 -0.13
N ARG A 26 12.84 0.09 -0.94
CA ARG A 26 12.85 0.39 -2.37
C ARG A 26 11.56 1.03 -2.83
N LYS A 27 11.67 1.90 -3.83
CA LYS A 27 10.52 2.47 -4.52
C LYS A 27 9.94 1.48 -5.52
N LEU A 28 8.64 1.30 -5.46
CA LEU A 28 7.85 0.58 -6.43
C LEU A 28 7.20 1.61 -7.37
N SER A 29 7.74 1.72 -8.57
CA SER A 29 7.31 2.70 -9.56
C SER A 29 6.28 2.12 -10.55
N GLY A 30 5.53 2.99 -11.24
CA GLY A 30 4.56 2.59 -12.26
C GLY A 30 3.31 1.93 -11.67
N LEU A 31 2.89 2.37 -10.49
CA LEU A 31 1.58 2.12 -9.92
C LEU A 31 0.67 3.32 -10.19
N ASP A 32 -0.61 3.08 -10.46
CA ASP A 32 -1.60 4.14 -10.72
C ASP A 32 -1.86 5.02 -9.49
N CYS A 33 -1.63 4.48 -8.29
CA CYS A 33 -1.74 5.21 -7.03
C CYS A 33 -0.56 6.16 -6.74
N GLY A 34 0.49 6.16 -7.56
CA GLY A 34 1.71 6.95 -7.37
C GLY A 34 2.88 6.15 -6.81
N GLU A 35 3.84 6.84 -6.17
CA GLU A 35 5.00 6.19 -5.56
C GLU A 35 4.62 5.42 -4.29
N VAL A 36 4.97 4.14 -4.27
CA VAL A 36 4.87 3.28 -3.08
C VAL A 36 6.28 2.86 -2.67
N VAL A 37 6.53 2.85 -1.38
CA VAL A 37 7.78 2.37 -0.80
C VAL A 37 7.57 0.96 -0.27
N LEU A 38 8.35 0.02 -0.75
CA LEU A 38 8.34 -1.36 -0.30
C LEU A 38 9.54 -1.61 0.61
N ALA A 39 9.29 -2.04 1.85
CA ALA A 39 10.31 -2.47 2.79
C ALA A 39 10.31 -4.00 2.88
N ASP A 40 11.48 -4.61 2.72
CA ASP A 40 11.66 -6.04 2.96
C ASP A 40 12.04 -6.24 4.43
N THR A 41 11.27 -7.07 5.13
CA THR A 41 11.50 -7.38 6.55
C THR A 41 12.15 -8.75 6.70
N VAL A 42 12.69 -9.03 7.88
CA VAL A 42 13.21 -10.36 8.21
C VAL A 42 12.08 -11.38 8.15
N GLY A 43 12.32 -12.55 7.51
CA GLY A 43 11.35 -13.62 7.44
C GLY A 43 10.99 -14.16 8.83
N PHE A 44 9.71 -14.42 9.08
CA PHE A 44 9.26 -15.08 10.30
C PHE A 44 9.82 -16.50 10.37
N VAL A 45 10.63 -16.78 11.37
CA VAL A 45 11.23 -18.12 11.63
C VAL A 45 10.63 -18.67 12.90
N ARG A 46 10.20 -19.92 12.84
CA ARG A 46 9.78 -20.70 14.01
C ARG A 46 10.96 -20.80 14.99
N ASP A 47 10.70 -20.65 16.28
CA ASP A 47 11.72 -20.77 17.34
C ASP A 47 12.84 -19.70 17.28
N LEU A 48 12.46 -18.41 17.22
CA LEU A 48 13.42 -17.33 17.36
C LEU A 48 14.14 -17.43 18.73
N PRO A 49 15.47 -17.53 18.76
CA PRO A 49 16.23 -17.45 20.00
C PRO A 49 15.92 -16.12 20.71
N HIS A 50 15.74 -16.16 22.03
CA HIS A 50 15.42 -14.97 22.84
C HIS A 50 16.39 -13.81 22.64
N GLU A 51 17.64 -14.08 22.27
CA GLU A 51 18.66 -13.07 21.97
C GLU A 51 18.37 -12.30 20.66
N LEU A 52 17.67 -12.91 19.71
CA LEU A 52 17.27 -12.29 18.44
C LEU A 52 15.93 -11.54 18.53
N VAL A 53 15.13 -11.77 19.56
CA VAL A 53 13.83 -11.09 19.78
C VAL A 53 14.03 -9.57 19.90
N ALA A 54 15.11 -9.10 20.51
CA ALA A 54 15.39 -7.66 20.65
C ALA A 54 15.74 -7.01 19.29
N ALA A 55 16.55 -7.70 18.46
CA ALA A 55 16.87 -7.24 17.10
C ALA A 55 15.63 -7.34 16.19
N PHE A 56 14.79 -8.34 16.41
CA PHE A 56 13.54 -8.55 15.69
C PHE A 56 12.49 -7.47 16.01
N ARG A 57 12.45 -6.98 17.26
CA ARG A 57 11.55 -5.91 17.68
C ARG A 57 11.78 -4.59 16.93
N SER A 58 13.02 -4.26 16.59
CA SER A 58 13.30 -3.04 15.81
C SER A 58 12.79 -3.16 14.38
N THR A 59 12.91 -4.33 13.77
CA THR A 59 12.43 -4.59 12.40
C THR A 59 10.89 -4.73 12.36
N LEU A 60 10.29 -5.26 13.44
CA LEU A 60 8.83 -5.33 13.59
C LEU A 60 8.20 -3.98 13.89
N SER A 61 8.95 -2.99 14.42
CA SER A 61 8.44 -1.62 14.57
C SER A 61 8.10 -0.99 13.22
N GLU A 62 8.81 -1.32 12.16
CA GLU A 62 8.51 -0.86 10.81
C GLU A 62 7.20 -1.45 10.27
N ALA A 63 6.88 -2.70 10.62
CA ALA A 63 5.60 -3.29 10.26
C ALA A 63 4.41 -2.54 10.89
N ARG A 64 4.58 -1.97 12.09
CA ARG A 64 3.56 -1.16 12.76
C ARG A 64 3.33 0.21 12.12
N GLU A 65 4.31 0.71 11.40
CA GLU A 65 4.26 2.01 10.72
C GLU A 65 3.85 1.88 9.25
N ALA A 66 3.65 0.65 8.78
CA ALA A 66 3.25 0.38 7.40
C ALA A 66 1.78 0.73 7.17
N ASP A 67 1.48 1.28 6.00
CA ASP A 67 0.10 1.53 5.54
C ASP A 67 -0.56 0.24 5.01
N LEU A 68 0.25 -0.73 4.57
CA LEU A 68 -0.19 -2.00 4.00
C LEU A 68 0.85 -3.09 4.26
N LEU A 69 0.42 -4.26 4.69
CA LEU A 69 1.26 -5.45 4.83
C LEU A 69 1.06 -6.40 3.64
N LEU A 70 2.16 -6.87 3.05
CA LEU A 70 2.17 -7.96 2.09
C LEU A 70 2.59 -9.24 2.82
N HIS A 71 1.61 -10.04 3.25
CA HIS A 71 1.87 -11.33 3.90
C HIS A 71 2.20 -12.36 2.83
N VAL A 72 3.49 -12.62 2.63
CA VAL A 72 3.97 -13.52 1.59
C VAL A 72 4.06 -14.95 2.10
N ILE A 73 3.32 -15.86 1.46
CA ILE A 73 3.06 -17.23 1.86
C ILE A 73 3.61 -18.17 0.79
N ASP A 74 4.26 -19.24 1.17
CA ASP A 74 4.63 -20.32 0.26
C ASP A 74 3.38 -21.17 -0.03
N ALA A 75 2.86 -21.08 -1.26
CA ALA A 75 1.63 -21.77 -1.66
C ALA A 75 1.78 -23.31 -1.68
N ALA A 76 3.01 -23.80 -1.82
CA ALA A 76 3.31 -25.22 -1.85
C ALA A 76 3.67 -25.81 -0.45
N ASP A 77 3.68 -25.00 0.61
CA ASP A 77 4.01 -25.47 1.96
C ASP A 77 2.87 -26.34 2.53
N PRO A 78 3.12 -27.60 2.90
CA PRO A 78 2.10 -28.46 3.49
C PRO A 78 1.57 -27.96 4.84
N GLN A 79 2.32 -27.10 5.54
CA GLN A 79 1.94 -26.49 6.82
C GLN A 79 1.42 -25.04 6.65
N LEU A 80 1.00 -24.66 5.44
CA LEU A 80 0.59 -23.30 5.08
C LEU A 80 -0.36 -22.64 6.09
N ARG A 81 -1.41 -23.36 6.52
CA ARG A 81 -2.42 -22.84 7.45
C ARG A 81 -1.83 -22.51 8.82
N GLU A 82 -0.97 -23.39 9.32
CA GLU A 82 -0.29 -23.20 10.61
C GLU A 82 0.63 -21.98 10.56
N ARG A 83 1.40 -21.82 9.46
CA ARG A 83 2.29 -20.68 9.29
C ARG A 83 1.55 -19.36 9.13
N VAL A 84 0.41 -19.34 8.47
CA VAL A 84 -0.43 -18.15 8.38
C VAL A 84 -0.90 -17.74 9.78
N ALA A 85 -1.41 -18.69 10.57
CA ALA A 85 -1.87 -18.42 11.93
C ALA A 85 -0.74 -17.95 12.86
N ASP A 86 0.47 -18.52 12.73
CA ASP A 86 1.65 -18.08 13.49
C ASP A 86 2.00 -16.62 13.20
N VAL A 87 2.00 -16.22 11.93
CA VAL A 87 2.27 -14.83 11.52
C VAL A 87 1.18 -13.87 12.02
N GLU A 88 -0.09 -14.23 11.87
CA GLU A 88 -1.21 -13.43 12.37
C GLU A 88 -1.15 -13.21 13.88
N SER A 89 -0.78 -14.27 14.64
CA SER A 89 -0.58 -14.17 16.09
C SER A 89 0.52 -13.18 16.45
N VAL A 90 1.65 -13.21 15.74
CA VAL A 90 2.76 -12.28 15.98
C VAL A 90 2.38 -10.85 15.60
N LEU A 91 1.68 -10.65 14.48
CA LEU A 91 1.19 -9.33 14.08
C LEU A 91 0.24 -8.73 15.14
N ALA A 92 -0.64 -9.56 15.71
CA ALA A 92 -1.51 -9.13 16.80
C ALA A 92 -0.71 -8.77 18.07
N GLU A 93 0.29 -9.58 18.44
CA GLU A 93 1.16 -9.35 19.62
C GLU A 93 1.94 -8.03 19.51
N ILE A 94 2.42 -7.69 18.32
CA ILE A 94 3.15 -6.43 18.11
C ILE A 94 2.23 -5.23 17.87
N GLY A 95 0.89 -5.40 17.83
CA GLY A 95 -0.07 -4.34 17.58
C GLY A 95 -0.14 -3.90 16.10
N ALA A 96 0.16 -4.81 15.18
CA ALA A 96 0.05 -4.62 13.72
C ALA A 96 -1.14 -5.40 13.11
N GLY A 97 -1.96 -6.06 13.94
CA GLY A 97 -3.07 -6.89 13.48
C GLY A 97 -4.18 -6.13 12.73
N ASP A 98 -4.36 -4.84 13.04
CA ASP A 98 -5.37 -3.98 12.40
C ASP A 98 -4.87 -3.34 11.09
N ILE A 99 -3.60 -3.54 10.74
CA ILE A 99 -3.07 -3.00 9.49
C ILE A 99 -3.61 -3.82 8.33
N PRO A 100 -4.10 -3.15 7.26
CA PRO A 100 -4.58 -3.85 6.07
C PRO A 100 -3.55 -4.81 5.50
N GLN A 101 -4.00 -6.00 5.08
CA GLN A 101 -3.12 -7.03 4.55
C GLN A 101 -3.57 -7.52 3.18
N ILE A 102 -2.59 -7.81 2.32
CA ILE A 102 -2.76 -8.64 1.12
C ILE A 102 -1.98 -9.93 1.34
N GLN A 103 -2.66 -11.08 1.32
CA GLN A 103 -2.03 -12.39 1.36
C GLN A 103 -1.50 -12.76 -0.03
N VAL A 104 -0.17 -12.89 -0.17
CA VAL A 104 0.51 -13.18 -1.43
C VAL A 104 0.97 -14.64 -1.43
N PHE A 105 0.17 -15.51 -2.06
CA PHE A 105 0.48 -16.93 -2.21
C PHE A 105 1.49 -17.10 -3.36
N ASN A 106 2.75 -17.23 -3.02
CA ASN A 106 3.86 -17.33 -3.97
C ASN A 106 4.26 -18.78 -4.20
N LYS A 107 5.02 -19.01 -5.27
CA LYS A 107 5.52 -20.31 -5.73
C LYS A 107 4.40 -21.21 -6.30
N ILE A 108 3.41 -20.63 -6.96
CA ILE A 108 2.38 -21.40 -7.67
C ILE A 108 2.96 -22.26 -8.80
N ASP A 109 4.17 -21.96 -9.28
CA ASP A 109 4.95 -22.76 -10.22
C ASP A 109 5.25 -24.19 -9.70
N LEU A 110 5.23 -24.40 -8.37
CA LEU A 110 5.38 -25.70 -7.75
C LEU A 110 4.06 -26.50 -7.61
N MET A 111 2.94 -25.87 -7.95
CA MET A 111 1.61 -26.47 -7.83
C MET A 111 1.07 -26.88 -9.19
N GLU A 112 0.76 -28.16 -9.38
CA GLU A 112 0.24 -28.69 -10.64
C GLU A 112 -1.11 -28.02 -11.01
N GLY A 113 -1.19 -27.46 -12.22
CA GLY A 113 -2.39 -26.81 -12.74
C GLY A 113 -2.75 -25.47 -12.08
N ALA A 114 -1.90 -24.91 -11.22
CA ALA A 114 -2.17 -23.61 -10.62
C ALA A 114 -1.99 -22.47 -11.62
N ALA A 115 -2.92 -21.51 -11.57
CA ALA A 115 -2.86 -20.28 -12.36
C ALA A 115 -2.79 -19.06 -11.43
N SER A 116 -2.17 -17.98 -11.93
CA SER A 116 -2.22 -16.69 -11.23
C SER A 116 -3.66 -16.19 -11.18
N ARG A 117 -4.08 -15.71 -10.02
CA ARG A 117 -5.42 -15.16 -9.80
C ARG A 117 -5.43 -14.23 -8.60
N ARG A 118 -6.50 -13.48 -8.48
CA ARG A 118 -6.80 -12.61 -7.36
C ARG A 118 -8.18 -12.96 -6.83
N ASP A 119 -8.26 -13.26 -5.54
CA ASP A 119 -9.50 -13.65 -4.87
C ASP A 119 -9.78 -12.63 -3.74
N ARG A 120 -11.03 -12.21 -3.61
CA ARG A 120 -11.53 -11.50 -2.42
C ARG A 120 -12.39 -12.46 -1.60
N VAL A 121 -12.06 -12.61 -0.34
CA VAL A 121 -12.79 -13.49 0.57
C VAL A 121 -13.90 -12.68 1.28
N GLU A 122 -14.94 -13.36 1.73
CA GLU A 122 -16.11 -12.72 2.39
C GLU A 122 -15.75 -11.89 3.62
N ASP A 123 -14.65 -12.20 4.30
CA ASP A 123 -14.10 -11.45 5.44
C ASP A 123 -13.35 -10.16 5.02
N GLY A 124 -13.30 -9.87 3.72
CA GLY A 124 -12.60 -8.72 3.14
C GLY A 124 -11.10 -8.94 2.92
N ALA A 125 -10.56 -10.09 3.27
CA ALA A 125 -9.16 -10.43 3.00
C ALA A 125 -8.92 -10.59 1.49
N GLU A 126 -7.83 -10.03 1.01
CA GLU A 126 -7.44 -10.08 -0.38
C GLU A 126 -6.30 -11.08 -0.57
N ARG A 127 -6.44 -11.98 -1.54
CA ARG A 127 -5.47 -13.04 -1.87
C ARG A 127 -5.01 -12.92 -3.30
N VAL A 128 -3.69 -12.94 -3.50
CA VAL A 128 -3.09 -12.89 -4.84
C VAL A 128 -2.14 -14.07 -4.99
N PHE A 129 -2.35 -14.87 -6.05
CA PHE A 129 -1.56 -16.05 -6.34
C PHE A 129 -0.54 -15.74 -7.43
N VAL A 130 0.75 -15.94 -7.11
CA VAL A 130 1.86 -15.49 -7.97
C VAL A 130 2.96 -16.55 -8.06
N SER A 131 3.74 -16.51 -9.15
CA SER A 131 5.09 -17.06 -9.20
C SER A 131 6.08 -15.91 -9.37
N ALA A 132 6.80 -15.58 -8.32
CA ALA A 132 7.87 -14.57 -8.41
C ALA A 132 9.07 -15.08 -9.22
N LEU A 133 9.21 -16.39 -9.43
CA LEU A 133 10.24 -17.00 -10.26
C LEU A 133 9.94 -16.75 -11.74
N ASP A 134 8.70 -17.02 -12.17
CA ASP A 134 8.28 -16.94 -13.57
C ASP A 134 7.66 -15.58 -13.91
N GLY A 135 7.47 -14.70 -12.93
CA GLY A 135 6.84 -13.39 -13.11
C GLY A 135 5.31 -13.45 -13.23
N LEU A 136 4.68 -14.61 -13.01
CA LEU A 136 3.23 -14.78 -13.16
C LEU A 136 2.46 -14.10 -12.02
N GLY A 137 1.41 -13.33 -12.36
CA GLY A 137 0.51 -12.68 -11.41
C GLY A 137 1.11 -11.48 -10.67
N LEU A 138 2.30 -11.01 -11.03
CA LEU A 138 2.88 -9.80 -10.45
C LEU A 138 2.11 -8.54 -10.87
N ASP A 139 1.50 -8.54 -12.03
CA ASP A 139 0.57 -7.53 -12.51
C ASP A 139 -0.69 -7.46 -11.64
N LEU A 140 -1.27 -8.61 -11.27
CA LEU A 140 -2.40 -8.69 -10.35
C LEU A 140 -2.05 -8.16 -8.96
N LEU A 141 -0.85 -8.46 -8.46
CA LEU A 141 -0.37 -7.94 -7.17
C LEU A 141 -0.18 -6.43 -7.23
N ARG A 142 0.38 -5.89 -8.32
CA ARG A 142 0.53 -4.46 -8.54
C ARG A 142 -0.82 -3.74 -8.58
N SER A 143 -1.81 -4.32 -9.27
CA SER A 143 -3.18 -3.80 -9.31
C SER A 143 -3.82 -3.82 -7.94
N ALA A 144 -3.68 -4.91 -7.17
CA ALA A 144 -4.19 -5.01 -5.81
C ALA A 144 -3.63 -3.93 -4.88
N ILE A 145 -2.32 -3.68 -4.95
CA ILE A 145 -1.65 -2.61 -4.20
C ILE A 145 -2.16 -1.24 -4.65
N SER A 146 -2.23 -1.00 -5.98
CA SER A 146 -2.73 0.28 -6.52
C SER A 146 -4.15 0.58 -6.08
N GLU A 147 -5.06 -0.38 -6.20
CA GLU A 147 -6.46 -0.22 -5.80
C GLU A 147 -6.60 0.01 -4.30
N ARG A 148 -5.80 -0.68 -3.48
CA ARG A 148 -5.80 -0.49 -2.03
C ARG A 148 -5.43 0.95 -1.67
N PHE A 149 -4.35 1.47 -2.23
CA PHE A 149 -3.94 2.85 -1.99
C PHE A 149 -4.83 3.88 -2.69
N ALA A 150 -5.43 3.56 -3.85
CA ALA A 150 -6.39 4.43 -4.52
C ALA A 150 -7.66 4.62 -3.68
N SER A 151 -8.17 3.56 -3.04
CA SER A 151 -9.36 3.64 -2.15
C SER A 151 -9.12 4.50 -0.89
N GLU A 152 -7.87 4.74 -0.54
CA GLU A 152 -7.47 5.59 0.57
C GLU A 152 -7.11 7.01 0.15
N ARG A 153 -7.29 7.36 -1.13
CA ARG A 153 -7.09 8.71 -1.65
C ARG A 153 -8.40 9.48 -1.72
N ILE A 154 -8.26 10.78 -1.63
CA ILE A 154 -9.37 11.73 -1.85
C ILE A 154 -9.01 12.54 -3.08
N SER A 155 -9.87 12.46 -4.09
CA SER A 155 -9.84 13.35 -5.25
C SER A 155 -11.07 14.26 -5.18
N ALA A 156 -10.84 15.56 -5.18
CA ALA A 156 -11.91 16.55 -5.06
C ALA A 156 -11.52 17.85 -5.75
N SER A 157 -12.53 18.63 -6.17
CA SER A 157 -12.34 20.02 -6.58
C SER A 157 -12.74 20.95 -5.45
N VAL A 158 -11.81 21.80 -5.01
CA VAL A 158 -12.04 22.75 -3.90
C VAL A 158 -11.84 24.18 -4.36
N ALA A 159 -12.80 25.04 -4.03
CA ALA A 159 -12.69 26.48 -4.25
C ALA A 159 -12.03 27.13 -3.02
N LEU A 160 -10.89 27.77 -3.22
CA LEU A 160 -10.16 28.49 -2.18
C LEU A 160 -10.19 29.99 -2.44
N PRO A 161 -10.78 30.81 -1.57
CA PRO A 161 -10.69 32.26 -1.68
C PRO A 161 -9.24 32.74 -1.47
N VAL A 162 -8.93 33.94 -1.95
CA VAL A 162 -7.58 34.55 -1.84
C VAL A 162 -7.04 34.55 -0.41
N ALA A 163 -7.90 34.65 0.59
CA ALA A 163 -7.53 34.60 2.01
C ALA A 163 -6.91 33.26 2.45
N GLU A 164 -7.17 32.16 1.72
CA GLU A 164 -6.70 30.80 2.03
C GLU A 164 -5.35 30.45 1.37
N GLY A 165 -4.53 31.45 1.08
CA GLY A 165 -3.21 31.24 0.45
C GLY A 165 -2.27 30.29 1.21
N ARG A 166 -2.39 30.21 2.57
CA ARG A 166 -1.62 29.24 3.36
C ARG A 166 -2.02 27.80 3.06
N LEU A 167 -3.33 27.52 2.98
CA LEU A 167 -3.85 26.20 2.63
C LEU A 167 -3.41 25.81 1.22
N ARG A 168 -3.56 26.76 0.25
CA ARG A 168 -3.08 26.55 -1.12
C ARG A 168 -1.59 26.17 -1.15
N ALA A 169 -0.73 26.94 -0.47
CA ALA A 169 0.70 26.66 -0.40
C ALA A 169 0.99 25.28 0.22
N ARG A 170 0.21 24.88 1.22
CA ARG A 170 0.35 23.57 1.87
C ARG A 170 -0.03 22.43 0.94
N LEU A 171 -1.11 22.57 0.14
CA LEU A 171 -1.52 21.60 -0.87
C LEU A 171 -0.43 21.42 -1.95
N PHE A 172 0.18 22.50 -2.42
CA PHE A 172 1.32 22.41 -3.35
C PHE A 172 2.53 21.74 -2.73
N ALA A 173 2.88 22.07 -1.49
CA ALA A 173 4.02 21.47 -0.79
C ALA A 173 3.85 19.93 -0.58
N LEU A 174 2.62 19.45 -0.50
CA LEU A 174 2.28 18.03 -0.41
C LEU A 174 2.19 17.34 -1.78
N GLY A 175 2.33 18.06 -2.89
CA GLY A 175 2.12 17.51 -4.23
C GLY A 175 0.66 17.08 -4.48
N ALA A 176 -0.27 17.64 -3.73
CA ALA A 176 -1.69 17.28 -3.77
C ALA A 176 -2.46 17.97 -4.91
N VAL A 177 -1.89 18.96 -5.56
CA VAL A 177 -2.55 19.73 -6.62
C VAL A 177 -2.33 19.05 -7.96
N ARG A 178 -3.43 18.71 -8.65
CA ARG A 178 -3.43 18.18 -10.01
C ARG A 178 -3.61 19.28 -11.05
N GLU A 179 -4.61 20.13 -10.81
CA GLU A 179 -4.95 21.26 -11.68
C GLU A 179 -5.33 22.46 -10.82
N GLU A 180 -5.08 23.65 -11.32
CA GLU A 180 -5.48 24.91 -10.70
C GLU A 180 -5.99 25.88 -11.77
N LEU A 181 -7.15 26.44 -11.52
CA LEU A 181 -7.69 27.60 -12.23
C LEU A 181 -7.79 28.75 -11.24
N SER A 182 -7.42 29.96 -11.66
CA SER A 182 -7.52 31.17 -10.83
C SER A 182 -8.41 32.22 -11.47
N ASP A 183 -9.19 32.91 -10.63
CA ASP A 183 -10.00 34.06 -11.01
C ASP A 183 -9.85 35.17 -9.97
N GLU A 184 -10.68 36.24 -10.10
CA GLU A 184 -10.67 37.37 -9.16
C GLU A 184 -11.14 36.99 -7.74
N GLN A 185 -11.84 35.85 -7.56
CA GLN A 185 -12.40 35.41 -6.30
C GLN A 185 -11.46 34.44 -5.56
N GLY A 186 -10.49 33.81 -6.26
CA GLY A 186 -9.53 32.88 -5.68
C GLY A 186 -9.06 31.80 -6.65
N TRP A 187 -9.03 30.55 -6.14
CA TRP A 187 -8.52 29.38 -6.87
C TRP A 187 -9.53 28.26 -6.84
N GLN A 188 -9.77 27.65 -7.98
CA GLN A 188 -10.42 26.35 -8.12
C GLN A 188 -9.31 25.31 -8.28
N ILE A 189 -9.16 24.42 -7.31
CA ILE A 189 -8.04 23.47 -7.26
C ILE A 189 -8.57 22.04 -7.28
N ALA A 190 -8.16 21.27 -8.28
CA ALA A 190 -8.34 19.83 -8.29
C ALA A 190 -7.23 19.21 -7.44
N ILE A 191 -7.62 18.56 -6.35
CA ILE A 191 -6.71 17.91 -5.40
C ILE A 191 -6.81 16.39 -5.49
N ASP A 192 -5.69 15.73 -5.22
CA ASP A 192 -5.59 14.28 -5.08
C ASP A 192 -4.53 13.98 -4.01
N LEU A 193 -4.97 13.47 -2.86
CA LEU A 193 -4.08 13.20 -1.73
C LEU A 193 -4.59 12.03 -0.88
N PRO A 194 -3.70 11.35 -0.13
CA PRO A 194 -4.09 10.30 0.81
C PRO A 194 -5.10 10.81 1.85
N ARG A 195 -6.10 10.00 2.17
CA ARG A 195 -7.16 10.32 3.15
C ARG A 195 -6.57 10.74 4.50
N ALA A 196 -5.51 10.08 4.96
CA ALA A 196 -4.82 10.42 6.20
C ALA A 196 -4.21 11.83 6.16
N GLN A 197 -3.65 12.24 5.02
CA GLN A 197 -3.13 13.61 4.84
C GLN A 197 -4.26 14.64 4.75
N ALA A 198 -5.35 14.29 4.07
CA ALA A 198 -6.55 15.14 4.02
C ALA A 198 -7.14 15.37 5.41
N ALA A 199 -7.19 14.33 6.26
CA ALA A 199 -7.65 14.45 7.64
C ALA A 199 -6.74 15.37 8.49
N LYS A 200 -5.41 15.28 8.32
CA LYS A 200 -4.46 16.20 9.00
C LYS A 200 -4.65 17.65 8.54
N LEU A 201 -4.82 17.88 7.24
CA LEU A 201 -5.10 19.20 6.71
C LEU A 201 -6.45 19.74 7.20
N ALA A 202 -7.47 18.92 7.25
CA ALA A 202 -8.79 19.30 7.76
C ALA A 202 -8.77 19.65 9.26
N ALA A 203 -7.87 19.05 10.03
CA ALA A 203 -7.64 19.42 11.43
C ALA A 203 -6.89 20.76 11.57
N GLU A 204 -5.92 21.04 10.67
CA GLU A 204 -5.13 22.28 10.67
C GLU A 204 -5.93 23.47 10.08
N PHE A 205 -6.77 23.19 9.06
CA PHE A 205 -7.55 24.18 8.32
C PHE A 205 -9.06 23.86 8.35
N PRO A 206 -9.83 24.43 9.29
CA PRO A 206 -11.28 24.14 9.41
C PRO A 206 -12.06 24.41 8.11
N ALA A 207 -11.71 25.48 7.39
CA ALA A 207 -12.35 25.80 6.11
C ALA A 207 -12.14 24.71 5.03
N PHE A 208 -11.03 23.99 5.09
CA PHE A 208 -10.79 22.82 4.22
C PHE A 208 -11.67 21.64 4.60
N ARG A 209 -11.83 21.39 5.89
CA ARG A 209 -12.73 20.33 6.39
C ARG A 209 -14.17 20.53 5.92
N ASP A 210 -14.68 21.76 6.00
CA ASP A 210 -16.06 22.05 5.62
C ASP A 210 -16.28 21.81 4.11
N ARG A 211 -15.29 22.13 3.27
CA ARG A 211 -15.32 21.90 1.82
C ARG A 211 -15.09 20.44 1.44
N LEU A 212 -14.27 19.71 2.21
CA LEU A 212 -14.10 18.28 2.02
C LEU A 212 -15.29 17.47 2.55
N GLY A 213 -16.05 17.98 3.51
CA GLY A 213 -17.17 17.28 4.12
C GLY A 213 -18.20 16.82 3.11
N GLU A 214 -18.46 17.60 2.08
CA GLU A 214 -19.32 17.24 0.94
C GLU A 214 -18.66 16.14 0.07
N ALA A 215 -17.37 16.27 -0.22
CA ALA A 215 -16.62 15.31 -1.03
C ALA A 215 -16.32 13.99 -0.28
N LEU A 216 -16.21 14.03 1.05
CA LEU A 216 -16.05 12.83 1.90
C LEU A 216 -17.35 12.05 2.11
N SER A 217 -18.50 12.70 1.94
CA SER A 217 -19.83 12.14 2.13
C SER A 217 -20.47 11.65 0.83
N ALA A 218 -19.95 12.06 -0.32
CA ALA A 218 -20.43 11.60 -1.61
C ALA A 218 -20.01 10.15 -1.87
N PRO A 219 -20.93 9.25 -2.26
CA PRO A 219 -20.54 7.96 -2.81
C PRO A 219 -19.66 8.21 -4.03
N MET A 220 -18.64 7.39 -4.24
CA MET A 220 -17.79 7.47 -5.43
C MET A 220 -18.66 7.24 -6.67
N GLU A 221 -19.06 8.30 -7.32
CA GLU A 221 -19.56 8.22 -8.69
C GLU A 221 -18.35 7.96 -9.61
N GLU A 222 -18.47 6.93 -10.42
CA GLU A 222 -17.50 6.63 -11.49
C GLU A 222 -17.37 7.86 -12.39
N TRP A 223 -16.21 8.51 -12.36
CA TRP A 223 -15.87 9.53 -13.34
C TRP A 223 -15.63 8.84 -14.67
N GLU A 224 -16.63 8.85 -15.55
CA GLU A 224 -16.41 8.65 -16.97
C GLU A 224 -15.49 9.77 -17.46
N VAL A 225 -14.22 9.44 -17.66
CA VAL A 225 -13.30 10.26 -18.43
C VAL A 225 -13.79 10.18 -19.89
N GLU A 226 -14.60 11.13 -20.34
CA GLU A 226 -14.76 11.41 -21.75
C GLU A 226 -13.38 11.71 -22.32
N ARG A 227 -12.79 10.72 -22.98
CA ARG A 227 -11.63 10.97 -23.86
C ARG A 227 -12.15 11.74 -25.07
N PRO A 228 -11.70 12.96 -25.33
CA PRO A 228 -12.00 13.61 -26.59
C PRO A 228 -11.41 12.73 -27.70
N GLY A 229 -12.28 12.28 -28.62
CA GLY A 229 -11.91 11.44 -29.75
C GLY A 229 -10.84 12.09 -30.62
N LEU A 230 -9.94 11.26 -31.09
CA LEU A 230 -9.15 11.45 -32.31
C LEU A 230 -9.89 10.82 -33.46
#